data_bf6754e11aa246479898ea075540c6e6
#
_entry.id   bf6754e11aa246479898ea075540c6e6
#
_cell.length_a   1.000
_cell.length_b   1.000
_cell.length_c   1.000
_cell.angle_alpha   90.00
_cell.angle_beta   90.00
_cell.angle_gamma   90.00
#
_symmetry.space_group_name_H-M   'P 1'
#
loop_
_entity.id
_entity.type
_entity.pdbx_description
1 polymer ?
#
loop_
_entity_poly.entity_id
_entity_poly.type
_entity_poly.pdbx_seq_one_letter_code
_entity_poly.pdbx_strand_id
1 'polypeptide(L)'
;MKNIFLTIILQVITFLGFSQGINFQGVARSANGTIIAGSNVSLRLSIIAKNVDATPEYVEIKTVMTNAQGIFSIVVGDGSNTAETGNFKNIVWSDNPKFLKVEMD
;
A
#
# COMPACT_ATOMS: atom_id res chain seq x y z
N MET A 1 1.29 21.29 1.62
CA MET A 1 0.21 20.32 1.45
C MET A 1 0.44 19.47 0.23
N LYS A 2 0.40 18.21 0.39
CA LYS A 2 0.67 17.31 -0.72
C LYS A 2 -0.60 16.78 -1.31
N ASN A 3 -0.54 16.46 -2.59
CA ASN A 3 -1.68 15.92 -3.29
C ASN A 3 -1.43 14.45 -3.56
N ILE A 4 -2.48 13.68 -3.51
CA ILE A 4 -2.39 12.27 -3.85
C ILE A 4 -2.61 12.13 -5.34
N PHE A 5 -1.60 11.63 -6.05
CA PHE A 5 -1.63 11.53 -7.50
C PHE A 5 -2.10 10.19 -8.02
N LEU A 6 -1.96 9.15 -7.22
CA LEU A 6 -2.23 7.81 -7.69
C LEU A 6 -2.90 7.00 -6.59
N THR A 7 -4.01 6.38 -6.92
CA THR A 7 -4.68 5.46 -6.01
C THR A 7 -4.92 4.15 -6.76
N ILE A 8 -4.45 3.06 -6.18
CA ILE A 8 -4.66 1.73 -6.73
C ILE A 8 -5.34 0.90 -5.66
N ILE A 9 -6.45 0.27 -6.01
CA ILE A 9 -7.15 -0.63 -5.10
C ILE A 9 -7.03 -2.04 -5.65
N LEU A 10 -6.47 -2.92 -4.84
CA LEU A 10 -6.18 -4.28 -5.24
C LEU A 10 -6.75 -5.24 -4.21
N GLN A 11 -7.50 -6.22 -4.66
CA GLN A 11 -7.98 -7.25 -3.76
C GLN A 11 -6.82 -8.15 -3.37
N VAL A 12 -6.67 -8.35 -2.08
CA VAL A 12 -5.58 -9.15 -1.55
C VAL A 12 -6.11 -10.54 -1.27
N ILE A 13 -5.45 -11.53 -1.85
CA ILE A 13 -5.76 -12.93 -1.61
C ILE A 13 -4.64 -13.50 -0.77
N THR A 14 -4.98 -14.02 0.41
CA THR A 14 -3.97 -14.59 1.28
C THR A 14 -4.12 -16.09 1.32
N PHE A 15 -3.00 -16.77 1.44
CA PHE A 15 -2.97 -18.21 1.57
C PHE A 15 -2.30 -18.54 2.87
N LEU A 16 -2.99 -19.24 3.72
CA LEU A 16 -2.42 -19.85 4.90
C LEU A 16 -1.65 -18.95 5.84
N GLY A 17 -1.70 -17.70 5.65
CA GLY A 17 -1.27 -16.75 6.65
C GLY A 17 0.15 -16.77 7.14
N PHE A 18 1.08 -17.33 6.32
CA PHE A 18 2.40 -17.24 6.80
C PHE A 18 3.11 -16.02 6.39
N SER A 19 2.55 -15.13 5.63
CA SER A 19 3.23 -13.98 5.09
C SER A 19 3.59 -13.02 6.19
N GLN A 20 4.83 -12.55 6.19
CA GLN A 20 5.26 -11.49 7.07
C GLN A 20 4.88 -10.13 6.52
N GLY A 21 4.16 -10.09 5.41
CA GLY A 21 3.72 -8.86 4.79
C GLY A 21 3.25 -9.12 3.38
N ILE A 22 2.85 -8.06 2.69
CA ILE A 22 2.35 -8.15 1.32
C ILE A 22 3.33 -7.47 0.40
N ASN A 23 3.85 -8.20 -0.58
CA ASN A 23 4.74 -7.63 -1.58
C ASN A 23 3.92 -6.86 -2.59
N PHE A 24 4.32 -5.63 -2.87
CA PHE A 24 3.67 -4.81 -3.88
C PHE A 24 4.71 -4.08 -4.71
N GLN A 25 4.51 -4.09 -6.02
CA GLN A 25 5.39 -3.39 -6.94
C GLN A 25 4.53 -2.54 -7.86
N GLY A 26 4.97 -1.33 -8.14
CA GLY A 26 4.21 -0.44 -9.00
C GLY A 26 5.09 0.54 -9.73
N VAL A 27 4.47 1.37 -10.55
CA VAL A 27 5.13 2.44 -11.28
C VAL A 27 4.52 3.75 -10.82
N ALA A 28 5.38 4.66 -10.36
CA ALA A 28 4.92 5.97 -9.89
C ALA A 28 4.80 6.92 -11.07
N ARG A 29 3.63 7.54 -11.18
CA ARG A 29 3.35 8.52 -12.23
C ARG A 29 2.67 9.73 -11.62
N SER A 30 2.93 10.89 -12.20
CA SER A 30 2.24 12.10 -11.79
C SER A 30 0.82 12.09 -12.35
N ALA A 31 0.03 13.10 -11.98
CA ALA A 31 -1.36 13.18 -12.42
C ALA A 31 -1.51 13.21 -13.93
N ASN A 32 -0.52 13.73 -14.65
CA ASN A 32 -0.56 13.77 -16.11
C ASN A 32 0.06 12.55 -16.78
N GLY A 33 0.42 11.52 -16.00
CA GLY A 33 0.97 10.28 -16.53
C GLY A 33 2.47 10.23 -16.68
N THR A 34 3.18 11.29 -16.32
CA THR A 34 4.64 11.31 -16.41
C THR A 34 5.25 10.42 -15.33
N ILE A 35 6.21 9.61 -15.74
CA ILE A 35 6.92 8.73 -14.80
C ILE A 35 7.73 9.56 -13.80
N ILE A 36 7.63 9.20 -12.53
CA ILE A 36 8.40 9.82 -11.46
C ILE A 36 9.61 8.94 -11.22
N ALA A 37 10.75 9.30 -11.81
CA ALA A 37 11.94 8.48 -11.79
C ALA A 37 12.96 8.96 -10.78
N GLY A 38 13.66 8.02 -10.14
CA GLY A 38 14.78 8.33 -9.27
C GLY A 38 14.45 9.24 -8.11
N SER A 39 13.25 9.14 -7.58
CA SER A 39 12.75 10.07 -6.57
C SER A 39 12.15 9.32 -5.40
N ASN A 40 12.18 9.97 -4.24
CA ASN A 40 11.47 9.45 -3.08
C ASN A 40 10.00 9.77 -3.23
N VAL A 41 9.15 8.78 -3.00
CA VAL A 41 7.72 8.97 -2.99
C VAL A 41 7.17 8.45 -1.68
N SER A 42 6.12 9.08 -1.20
CA SER A 42 5.46 8.67 0.03
C SER A 42 4.18 7.93 -0.33
N LEU A 43 4.01 6.76 0.23
CA LEU A 43 2.88 5.90 -0.06
C LEU A 43 2.07 5.68 1.20
N ARG A 44 0.76 5.78 1.08
CA ARG A 44 -0.14 5.37 2.14
C ARG A 44 -0.79 4.06 1.73
N LEU A 45 -0.64 3.07 2.58
CA LEU A 45 -1.05 1.70 2.30
C LEU A 45 -2.12 1.33 3.29
N SER A 46 -3.32 1.03 2.78
CA SER A 46 -4.47 0.75 3.63
C SER A 46 -5.01 -0.62 3.32
N ILE A 47 -5.33 -1.38 4.37
CA ILE A 47 -6.02 -2.66 4.23
C ILE A 47 -7.46 -2.44 4.63
N ILE A 48 -8.37 -2.76 3.71
CA ILE A 48 -9.79 -2.49 3.89
C ILE A 48 -10.55 -3.80 3.76
N ALA A 49 -11.44 -4.07 4.70
CA ALA A 49 -12.24 -5.29 4.69
C ALA A 49 -13.60 -5.03 4.08
N LYS A 50 -14.18 -6.03 3.47
CA LYS A 50 -15.56 -6.09 2.98
C LYS A 50 -15.77 -5.32 1.68
N ASN A 51 -15.53 -4.03 1.66
CA ASN A 51 -15.68 -3.25 0.44
C ASN A 51 -14.73 -2.06 0.48
N VAL A 52 -14.48 -1.49 -0.69
CA VAL A 52 -13.43 -0.47 -0.85
C VAL A 52 -13.74 0.85 -0.17
N ASP A 53 -14.99 1.08 0.21
CA ASP A 53 -15.39 2.31 0.86
C ASP A 53 -15.40 2.20 2.38
N ALA A 54 -15.12 1.03 2.91
CA ALA A 54 -15.11 0.83 4.36
C ALA A 54 -13.91 1.53 5.00
N THR A 55 -14.00 1.75 6.31
CA THR A 55 -12.90 2.30 7.07
C THR A 55 -11.76 1.28 7.11
N PRO A 56 -10.53 1.69 6.82
CA PRO A 56 -9.39 0.76 6.81
C PRO A 56 -9.15 0.14 8.18
N GLU A 57 -8.79 -1.15 8.19
CA GLU A 57 -8.37 -1.83 9.39
C GLU A 57 -6.91 -1.53 9.73
N TYR A 58 -6.14 -1.18 8.74
CA TYR A 58 -4.70 -0.99 8.89
C TYR A 58 -4.24 0.06 7.90
N VAL A 59 -3.43 0.99 8.35
CA VAL A 59 -2.86 2.04 7.50
C VAL A 59 -1.40 2.23 7.88
N GLU A 60 -0.52 2.23 6.91
CA GLU A 60 0.87 2.58 7.16
C GLU A 60 1.38 3.51 6.06
N ILE A 61 2.37 4.31 6.40
CA ILE A 61 3.01 5.23 5.47
C ILE A 61 4.42 4.73 5.23
N LYS A 62 4.82 4.62 3.98
CA LYS A 62 6.19 4.26 3.62
C LYS A 62 6.74 5.25 2.63
N THR A 63 8.03 5.54 2.76
CA THR A 63 8.76 6.31 1.77
C THR A 63 9.65 5.35 1.01
N VAL A 64 9.61 5.41 -0.30
CA VAL A 64 10.39 4.50 -1.14
C VAL A 64 10.97 5.30 -2.31
N MET A 65 12.13 4.87 -2.80
CA MET A 65 12.75 5.52 -3.95
C MET A 65 12.41 4.74 -5.22
N THR A 66 12.00 5.47 -6.25
CA THR A 66 11.75 4.86 -7.55
C THR A 66 13.05 4.72 -8.32
N ASN A 67 13.08 3.77 -9.25
CA ASN A 67 14.23 3.63 -10.14
C ASN A 67 14.07 4.52 -11.37
N ALA A 68 14.94 4.35 -12.36
CA ALA A 68 14.94 5.17 -13.57
C ALA A 68 13.66 5.02 -14.40
N GLN A 69 12.93 3.94 -14.22
CA GLN A 69 11.66 3.71 -14.89
C GLN A 69 10.46 4.04 -14.01
N GLY A 70 10.70 4.62 -12.84
CA GLY A 70 9.64 4.96 -11.91
C GLY A 70 9.11 3.78 -11.11
N ILE A 71 9.79 2.64 -11.15
CA ILE A 71 9.34 1.42 -10.48
C ILE A 71 9.78 1.43 -9.03
N PHE A 72 8.90 1.01 -8.14
CA PHE A 72 9.21 0.82 -6.73
C PHE A 72 8.68 -0.53 -6.27
N SER A 73 9.29 -1.05 -5.20
CA SER A 73 8.83 -2.29 -4.56
C SER A 73 8.79 -2.06 -3.07
N ILE A 74 7.74 -2.54 -2.43
CA ILE A 74 7.56 -2.42 -1.00
C ILE A 74 7.00 -3.70 -0.42
N VAL A 75 7.12 -3.84 0.90
CA VAL A 75 6.44 -4.89 1.65
C VAL A 75 5.55 -4.20 2.66
N VAL A 76 4.26 -4.42 2.55
CA VAL A 76 3.27 -3.83 3.45
C VAL A 76 3.18 -4.71 4.69
N GLY A 77 3.27 -4.11 5.86
CA GLY A 77 3.10 -4.84 7.11
C GLY A 77 4.31 -5.61 7.57
N ASP A 78 5.50 -5.28 7.07
CA ASP A 78 6.72 -6.00 7.46
C ASP A 78 7.31 -5.55 8.78
N GLY A 79 6.69 -4.56 9.42
CA GLY A 79 7.17 -4.07 10.71
C GLY A 79 8.23 -2.97 10.60
N SER A 80 8.60 -2.57 9.40
CA SER A 80 9.63 -1.55 9.23
C SER A 80 9.14 -0.15 9.58
N ASN A 81 7.82 0.03 9.62
CA ASN A 81 7.22 1.32 9.97
C ASN A 81 6.18 1.12 11.04
N THR A 82 5.94 2.19 11.80
CA THR A 82 4.84 2.21 12.75
C THR A 82 3.55 2.46 11.98
N ALA A 83 2.56 1.62 12.19
CA ALA A 83 1.27 1.80 11.55
C ALA A 83 0.56 3.03 12.13
N GLU A 84 -0.14 3.75 11.28
CA GLU A 84 -0.99 4.85 11.74
C GLU A 84 -2.27 4.31 12.35
N THR A 85 -2.76 3.20 11.84
CA THR A 85 -4.01 2.60 12.28
C THR A 85 -3.82 1.09 12.33
N GLY A 86 -4.22 0.49 13.44
CA GLY A 86 -4.30 -0.95 13.57
C GLY A 86 -2.95 -1.63 13.70
N ASN A 87 -3.00 -2.94 13.63
CA ASN A 87 -1.81 -3.78 13.75
C ASN A 87 -1.93 -4.88 12.71
N PHE A 88 -0.94 -4.96 11.84
CA PHE A 88 -0.98 -5.89 10.73
C PHE A 88 -1.17 -7.34 11.20
N LYS A 89 -0.55 -7.69 12.32
CA LYS A 89 -0.65 -9.04 12.86
C LYS A 89 -2.05 -9.39 13.35
N ASN A 90 -2.88 -8.38 13.63
CA ASN A 90 -4.22 -8.62 14.15
C ASN A 90 -5.27 -8.73 13.06
N ILE A 91 -4.89 -8.58 11.81
CA ILE A 91 -5.84 -8.70 10.70
C ILE A 91 -6.26 -10.15 10.55
N VAL A 92 -7.57 -10.38 10.54
CA VAL A 92 -8.12 -11.71 10.31
C VAL A 92 -8.38 -11.84 8.83
N TRP A 93 -7.48 -12.52 8.15
CA TRP A 93 -7.49 -12.56 6.68
C TRP A 93 -8.58 -13.44 6.10
N SER A 94 -9.12 -14.35 6.91
CA SER A 94 -10.07 -15.34 6.41
C SER A 94 -11.53 -14.96 6.57
N ASP A 95 -11.84 -13.85 7.24
CA ASP A 95 -13.22 -13.55 7.59
C ASP A 95 -13.97 -12.76 6.51
N ASN A 96 -13.29 -11.96 5.73
CA ASN A 96 -13.89 -11.09 4.73
C ASN A 96 -12.95 -10.87 3.57
N PRO A 97 -13.45 -10.46 2.41
CA PRO A 97 -12.56 -9.99 1.36
C PRO A 97 -11.76 -8.80 1.86
N LYS A 98 -10.50 -8.73 1.45
CA LYS A 98 -9.62 -7.63 1.82
C LYS A 98 -9.15 -6.93 0.57
N PHE A 99 -8.93 -5.63 0.69
CA PHE A 99 -8.43 -4.81 -0.41
C PHE A 99 -7.23 -4.03 0.06
N LEU A 100 -6.25 -3.89 -0.81
CA LEU A 100 -5.11 -3.04 -0.56
C LEU A 100 -5.30 -1.75 -1.35
N LYS A 101 -5.34 -0.64 -0.65
CA LYS A 101 -5.44 0.67 -1.28
C LYS A 101 -4.08 1.33 -1.19
N VAL A 102 -3.53 1.73 -2.33
CA VAL A 102 -2.23 2.39 -2.40
C VAL A 102 -2.45 3.81 -2.89
N GLU A 103 -2.02 4.76 -2.08
CA GLU A 103 -2.13 6.18 -2.43
C GLU A 103 -0.74 6.78 -2.38
N MET A 104 -0.41 7.54 -3.40
CA MET A 104 0.89 8.20 -3.48
C MET A 104 0.72 9.68 -3.31
N ASP A 105 1.59 10.24 -2.51
CA ASP A 105 1.58 11.66 -2.22
C ASP A 105 2.80 12.35 -2.84
#